data_0e4bd8ede3f25d7cf242a3d4bcce3882
#
_entry.id   0e4bd8ede3f25d7cf242a3d4bcce3882
#
_cell.length_a   1.000
_cell.length_b   1.000
_cell.length_c   1.000
_cell.angle_alpha   90.00
_cell.angle_beta   90.00
_cell.angle_gamma   90.00
#
_symmetry.space_group_name_H-M   'P 1'
#
loop_
_entity.id
_entity.type
_entity.pdbx_description
1 polymer ?
#
loop_
_entity_poly.entity_id
_entity_poly.type
_entity_poly.pdbx_seq_one_letter_code
_entity_poly.pdbx_strand_id
1 'polypeptide(L)'
;MRSSKIRLIGLVLLIVVLTVGTVAYIFDSKKNNSKVSSNRAQKSTAGINKTDVEKKIEPKYNKLREFKGKDLVHNDKQIPVLMYHSIADNSKVTNVGSKSIILPPEVFKEQMQYLKDNGYTTLTLDELYNFLKNDKPVPQKSVVLTFDDAYEDNYTNAYPILKEFGFRGTIFVITGGTDKIGAYLTSAQLKEMDANGMDIQSHTVNHEDLNTLSLEKQQETLAQSKQFLEKLLNKKVDYIAYPSGKYNDFTEQAAKNAGYTMAFTINSGWANKDTNILFLNRVFVNALKGIDQFKERLTSPNYE
;
A
#
# COMPACT_ATOMS: atom_id res chain seq x y z
N MET A 1 62.62 -12.13 13.52
CA MET A 1 61.37 -12.13 14.30
C MET A 1 61.34 -10.99 15.30
N ARG A 2 60.86 -9.83 14.97
CA ARG A 2 60.51 -8.69 15.85
C ARG A 2 60.04 -7.55 14.95
N SER A 3 58.72 -7.40 14.77
CA SER A 3 58.12 -6.12 14.37
C SER A 3 56.67 -6.38 13.93
N SER A 4 55.72 -6.53 14.87
CA SER A 4 54.27 -6.42 14.54
C SER A 4 53.38 -6.13 15.77
N LYS A 5 53.91 -5.41 16.79
CA LYS A 5 53.12 -5.07 17.99
C LYS A 5 52.94 -3.56 18.27
N ILE A 6 53.27 -2.66 17.33
CA ILE A 6 53.22 -1.21 17.58
C ILE A 6 52.14 -0.47 16.75
N ARG A 7 51.30 -1.14 15.97
CA ARG A 7 50.26 -0.48 15.14
C ARG A 7 48.81 -0.57 15.64
N LEU A 8 48.55 -1.09 16.84
CA LEU A 8 47.21 -1.27 17.38
C LEU A 8 46.83 -0.34 18.54
N ILE A 9 47.70 0.57 18.96
CA ILE A 9 47.42 1.49 20.08
C ILE A 9 47.10 2.92 19.62
N GLY A 10 47.29 3.24 18.33
CA GLY A 10 47.01 4.57 17.77
C GLY A 10 45.57 4.82 17.32
N LEU A 11 44.68 3.83 17.29
CA LEU A 11 43.34 3.97 16.72
C LEU A 11 42.19 4.04 17.75
N VAL A 12 42.47 3.90 19.04
CA VAL A 12 41.46 3.92 20.11
C VAL A 12 41.37 5.28 20.80
N LEU A 13 42.31 6.20 20.58
CA LEU A 13 42.33 7.52 21.22
C LEU A 13 41.70 8.66 20.40
N LEU A 14 41.20 8.40 19.21
CA LEU A 14 40.55 9.43 18.35
C LEU A 14 39.02 9.44 18.37
N ILE A 15 38.37 8.53 19.10
CA ILE A 15 36.91 8.42 19.15
C ILE A 15 36.27 9.02 20.42
N VAL A 16 37.09 9.42 21.42
CA VAL A 16 36.58 9.93 22.71
C VAL A 16 36.46 11.46 22.77
N VAL A 17 36.95 12.22 21.80
CA VAL A 17 36.94 13.70 21.83
C VAL A 17 35.79 14.35 21.08
N LEU A 18 34.93 13.59 20.41
CA LEU A 18 33.80 14.13 19.58
C LEU A 18 32.41 14.02 20.21
N THR A 19 32.27 13.61 21.46
CA THR A 19 30.93 13.45 22.10
C THR A 19 30.66 14.44 23.25
N VAL A 20 31.47 15.45 23.52
CA VAL A 20 31.23 16.43 24.60
C VAL A 20 30.83 17.83 24.08
N GLY A 21 30.82 18.04 22.75
CA GLY A 21 30.57 19.36 22.14
C GLY A 21 29.11 19.73 21.81
N THR A 22 28.12 18.86 21.94
CA THR A 22 26.77 19.09 21.41
C THR A 22 25.66 19.25 22.46
N VAL A 23 25.95 19.28 23.74
CA VAL A 23 24.90 19.44 24.80
C VAL A 23 24.78 20.87 25.34
N ALA A 24 25.68 21.80 24.99
CA ALA A 24 25.70 23.16 25.53
C ALA A 24 24.95 24.24 24.70
N TYR A 25 24.28 23.89 23.60
CA TYR A 25 23.65 24.91 22.72
C TYR A 25 22.11 24.99 22.80
N ILE A 26 21.47 24.28 23.72
CA ILE A 26 19.98 24.23 23.78
C ILE A 26 19.40 24.96 25.00
N PHE A 27 20.17 25.59 25.85
CA PHE A 27 19.65 26.18 27.10
C PHE A 27 19.63 27.73 27.19
N ASP A 28 19.85 28.49 26.11
CA ASP A 28 19.94 29.98 26.22
C ASP A 28 18.98 30.75 25.28
N SER A 29 17.78 30.28 25.02
CA SER A 29 16.76 31.06 24.26
C SER A 29 15.39 31.11 24.89
N LYS A 30 15.29 31.10 26.22
CA LYS A 30 14.01 31.38 26.94
C LYS A 30 14.19 32.43 28.05
N LYS A 31 14.50 33.68 27.66
CA LYS A 31 14.25 34.85 28.50
C LYS A 31 14.34 36.11 27.64
N ASN A 32 13.18 36.54 27.09
CA ASN A 32 12.85 37.94 26.86
C ASN A 32 11.61 37.98 25.99
N ASN A 33 10.47 38.27 26.61
CA ASN A 33 9.51 39.26 26.17
C ASN A 33 8.24 39.16 27.04
N SER A 34 8.23 39.95 28.07
CA SER A 34 7.01 40.37 28.73
C SER A 34 6.92 41.93 28.65
N LYS A 35 5.75 42.38 28.30
CA LYS A 35 5.23 43.77 28.34
C LYS A 35 5.11 44.46 26.98
N VAL A 36 3.85 44.55 26.51
CA VAL A 36 3.19 45.80 26.16
C VAL A 36 1.68 45.54 26.10
N SER A 37 1.00 46.04 27.08
CA SER A 37 -0.17 46.97 27.09
C SER A 37 -1.48 46.51 26.44
N SER A 38 -2.44 46.38 27.33
CA SER A 38 -3.89 46.45 27.15
C SER A 38 -4.40 47.61 26.26
N ASN A 39 -5.31 47.31 25.34
CA ASN A 39 -6.45 48.20 25.14
C ASN A 39 -7.69 47.42 24.64
N ARG A 40 -8.75 47.79 25.24
CA ARG A 40 -10.16 47.42 25.31
C ARG A 40 -10.90 47.64 23.99
N ALA A 41 -11.61 46.62 23.52
CA ALA A 41 -12.90 46.84 22.84
C ALA A 41 -13.80 45.61 23.04
N GLN A 42 -14.80 45.75 23.86
CA GLN A 42 -15.97 44.89 23.95
C GLN A 42 -16.79 45.00 22.66
N LYS A 43 -17.16 43.88 22.03
CA LYS A 43 -18.45 43.76 21.33
C LYS A 43 -18.91 42.33 21.13
N SER A 44 -20.06 42.07 21.72
CA SER A 44 -21.11 41.07 21.40
C SER A 44 -20.71 39.60 21.24
N THR A 45 -20.97 38.86 22.30
CA THR A 45 -21.29 37.43 22.30
C THR A 45 -22.60 37.16 21.56
N ALA A 46 -22.54 36.61 20.36
CA ALA A 46 -23.64 35.81 19.80
C ALA A 46 -23.23 34.36 19.92
N GLY A 47 -24.03 33.57 20.62
CA GLY A 47 -23.75 32.16 20.92
C GLY A 47 -23.67 31.35 19.64
N ILE A 48 -22.50 30.75 19.41
CA ILE A 48 -22.34 29.66 18.46
C ILE A 48 -22.48 28.37 19.28
N ASN A 49 -23.59 27.66 19.07
CA ASN A 49 -23.82 26.35 19.62
C ASN A 49 -22.68 25.38 19.20
N LYS A 50 -21.99 24.83 20.18
CA LYS A 50 -20.91 23.82 20.02
C LYS A 50 -21.39 22.42 19.59
N THR A 51 -22.60 22.31 19.04
CA THR A 51 -23.21 21.01 18.69
C THR A 51 -23.30 20.69 17.19
N ASP A 52 -22.75 21.52 16.29
CA ASP A 52 -22.94 21.34 14.85
C ASP A 52 -21.65 21.14 14.03
N VAL A 53 -20.54 20.68 14.59
CA VAL A 53 -19.29 20.48 13.83
C VAL A 53 -18.69 19.10 14.10
N GLU A 54 -19.49 18.06 14.07
CA GLU A 54 -19.02 16.69 13.80
C GLU A 54 -20.00 15.97 12.88
N LYS A 55 -20.26 16.54 11.73
CA LYS A 55 -20.72 15.73 10.61
C LYS A 55 -19.51 14.89 10.17
N LYS A 56 -19.43 13.65 10.68
CA LYS A 56 -18.55 12.61 10.18
C LYS A 56 -18.77 12.55 8.68
N ILE A 57 -17.86 13.13 7.90
CA ILE A 57 -17.83 12.97 6.45
C ILE A 57 -17.40 11.50 6.25
N GLU A 58 -18.38 10.60 6.13
CA GLU A 58 -18.08 9.26 5.65
C GLU A 58 -17.50 9.43 4.25
N PRO A 59 -16.28 8.94 3.98
CA PRO A 59 -15.66 9.10 2.68
C PRO A 59 -16.60 8.49 1.63
N LYS A 60 -16.92 9.26 0.62
CA LYS A 60 -17.85 8.92 -0.48
C LYS A 60 -17.56 7.58 -1.16
N TYR A 61 -16.37 7.02 -0.92
CA TYR A 61 -15.82 5.84 -1.60
C TYR A 61 -15.80 4.57 -0.74
N ASN A 62 -16.06 4.63 0.58
CA ASN A 62 -15.97 3.47 1.48
C ASN A 62 -17.27 2.65 1.55
N LYS A 63 -18.29 2.98 0.78
CA LYS A 63 -19.51 2.17 0.72
C LYS A 63 -19.37 1.07 -0.32
N LEU A 64 -19.58 -0.18 0.10
CA LEU A 64 -19.72 -1.31 -0.80
C LEU A 64 -20.79 -1.01 -1.86
N ARG A 65 -20.45 -1.24 -3.12
CA ARG A 65 -21.42 -1.12 -4.20
C ARG A 65 -22.32 -2.35 -4.23
N GLU A 66 -23.60 -2.13 -4.43
CA GLU A 66 -24.54 -3.19 -4.81
C GLU A 66 -24.63 -3.22 -6.34
N PHE A 67 -24.12 -4.28 -6.93
CA PHE A 67 -24.23 -4.48 -8.37
C PHE A 67 -25.60 -5.07 -8.71
N LYS A 68 -26.22 -4.54 -9.77
CA LYS A 68 -27.55 -4.97 -10.26
C LYS A 68 -27.49 -5.11 -11.78
N GLY A 69 -28.20 -6.09 -12.32
CA GLY A 69 -28.27 -6.29 -13.76
C GLY A 69 -28.27 -7.76 -14.14
N LYS A 70 -28.15 -8.04 -15.46
CA LYS A 70 -28.24 -9.40 -16.02
C LYS A 70 -26.86 -10.10 -16.10
N ASP A 71 -25.77 -9.33 -16.17
CA ASP A 71 -24.43 -9.86 -16.40
C ASP A 71 -23.64 -9.91 -15.08
N LEU A 72 -24.26 -10.52 -14.06
CA LEU A 72 -23.63 -10.75 -12.77
C LEU A 72 -23.13 -12.21 -12.67
N VAL A 73 -22.02 -12.38 -11.97
CA VAL A 73 -21.44 -13.68 -11.64
C VAL A 73 -21.34 -13.86 -10.13
N HIS A 74 -21.38 -15.11 -9.72
CA HIS A 74 -21.28 -15.58 -8.35
C HIS A 74 -19.91 -16.22 -8.09
N ASN A 75 -19.63 -16.61 -6.86
CA ASN A 75 -18.34 -17.12 -6.43
C ASN A 75 -17.96 -18.52 -6.93
N ASP A 76 -18.80 -19.12 -7.80
CA ASP A 76 -18.41 -20.26 -8.64
C ASP A 76 -17.44 -19.85 -9.78
N LYS A 77 -17.30 -18.55 -10.04
CA LYS A 77 -16.33 -17.97 -10.96
C LYS A 77 -15.11 -17.44 -10.21
N GLN A 78 -14.09 -17.06 -10.97
CA GLN A 78 -12.82 -16.53 -10.48
C GLN A 78 -12.67 -15.08 -10.93
N ILE A 79 -11.90 -14.30 -10.17
CA ILE A 79 -11.65 -12.88 -10.45
C ILE A 79 -10.13 -12.66 -10.62
N PRO A 80 -9.67 -12.06 -11.74
CA PRO A 80 -8.28 -11.67 -11.89
C PRO A 80 -7.93 -10.52 -10.93
N VAL A 81 -6.88 -10.71 -10.13
CA VAL A 81 -6.29 -9.69 -9.26
C VAL A 81 -4.93 -9.32 -9.85
N LEU A 82 -4.86 -8.19 -10.53
CA LEU A 82 -3.66 -7.72 -11.23
C LEU A 82 -2.64 -7.18 -10.23
N MET A 83 -1.40 -7.63 -10.34
CA MET A 83 -0.29 -7.22 -9.48
C MET A 83 0.68 -6.35 -10.28
N TYR A 84 0.63 -5.05 -10.01
CA TYR A 84 1.57 -4.02 -10.44
C TYR A 84 2.56 -3.69 -9.31
N HIS A 85 3.61 -2.94 -9.65
CA HIS A 85 4.53 -2.34 -8.68
C HIS A 85 4.77 -0.87 -9.07
N SER A 86 5.89 -0.55 -9.74
CA SER A 86 6.23 0.80 -10.18
C SER A 86 5.61 1.13 -11.54
N ILE A 87 5.07 2.35 -11.68
CA ILE A 87 4.58 2.91 -12.95
C ILE A 87 5.47 4.06 -13.37
N ALA A 88 6.61 3.74 -13.98
CA ALA A 88 7.66 4.70 -14.31
C ALA A 88 8.40 4.36 -15.62
N ASP A 89 9.18 5.29 -16.15
CA ASP A 89 10.07 5.02 -17.28
C ASP A 89 11.11 3.95 -16.90
N ASN A 90 11.16 2.88 -17.67
CA ASN A 90 12.10 1.78 -17.51
C ASN A 90 13.20 1.72 -18.57
N SER A 91 13.32 2.73 -19.43
CA SER A 91 14.24 2.74 -20.57
C SER A 91 15.71 2.59 -20.18
N LYS A 92 16.09 3.09 -18.99
CA LYS A 92 17.46 3.02 -18.44
C LYS A 92 17.70 1.85 -17.51
N VAL A 93 16.67 1.03 -17.24
CA VAL A 93 16.79 -0.13 -16.34
C VAL A 93 17.35 -1.31 -17.12
N THR A 94 18.52 -1.79 -16.71
CA THR A 94 19.23 -2.90 -17.38
C THR A 94 18.98 -4.26 -16.73
N ASN A 95 18.72 -4.30 -15.42
CA ASN A 95 18.38 -5.55 -14.74
C ASN A 95 16.99 -6.02 -15.17
N VAL A 96 16.90 -7.22 -15.73
CA VAL A 96 15.65 -7.79 -16.28
C VAL A 96 14.58 -7.96 -15.19
N GLY A 97 14.95 -8.41 -14.00
CA GLY A 97 14.02 -8.55 -12.87
C GLY A 97 13.41 -7.23 -12.46
N SER A 98 14.23 -6.21 -12.22
CA SER A 98 13.75 -4.86 -11.91
C SER A 98 12.93 -4.27 -13.06
N LYS A 99 13.35 -4.47 -14.31
CA LYS A 99 12.63 -3.97 -15.47
C LYS A 99 11.23 -4.60 -15.62
N SER A 100 11.07 -5.84 -15.22
CA SER A 100 9.79 -6.57 -15.34
C SER A 100 8.68 -6.01 -14.45
N ILE A 101 9.03 -5.31 -13.36
CA ILE A 101 8.09 -4.73 -12.38
C ILE A 101 7.90 -3.21 -12.56
N ILE A 102 8.63 -2.59 -13.50
CA ILE A 102 8.52 -1.14 -13.76
C ILE A 102 7.81 -0.96 -15.10
N LEU A 103 6.53 -0.66 -15.05
CA LEU A 103 5.68 -0.51 -16.24
C LEU A 103 5.66 0.97 -16.69
N PRO A 104 5.98 1.28 -17.96
CA PRO A 104 5.88 2.65 -18.45
C PRO A 104 4.45 3.22 -18.34
N PRO A 105 4.28 4.51 -17.98
CA PRO A 105 2.96 5.13 -17.75
C PRO A 105 2.05 5.06 -18.98
N GLU A 106 2.61 5.18 -20.19
CA GLU A 106 1.86 5.06 -21.44
C GLU A 106 1.32 3.64 -21.67
N VAL A 107 2.10 2.59 -21.28
CA VAL A 107 1.65 1.20 -21.35
C VAL A 107 0.58 0.93 -20.30
N PHE A 108 0.75 1.47 -19.10
CA PHE A 108 -0.29 1.38 -18.07
C PHE A 108 -1.60 2.05 -18.54
N LYS A 109 -1.51 3.23 -19.14
CA LYS A 109 -2.67 3.94 -19.69
C LYS A 109 -3.35 3.13 -20.82
N GLU A 110 -2.59 2.49 -21.71
CA GLU A 110 -3.12 1.59 -22.74
C GLU A 110 -3.90 0.42 -22.12
N GLN A 111 -3.38 -0.19 -21.04
CA GLN A 111 -4.07 -1.25 -20.31
C GLN A 111 -5.37 -0.76 -19.67
N MET A 112 -5.38 0.44 -19.06
CA MET A 112 -6.61 1.04 -18.50
C MET A 112 -7.62 1.38 -19.59
N GLN A 113 -7.18 1.89 -20.74
CA GLN A 113 -8.05 2.11 -21.89
C GLN A 113 -8.70 0.80 -22.36
N TYR A 114 -7.91 -0.28 -22.48
CA TYR A 114 -8.45 -1.59 -22.85
C TYR A 114 -9.51 -2.06 -21.85
N LEU A 115 -9.28 -1.94 -20.54
CA LEU A 115 -10.27 -2.28 -19.53
C LEU A 115 -11.56 -1.46 -19.71
N LYS A 116 -11.44 -0.17 -19.96
CA LYS A 116 -12.59 0.74 -20.16
C LYS A 116 -13.39 0.38 -21.38
N ASP A 117 -12.73 0.21 -22.53
CA ASP A 117 -13.38 -0.06 -23.83
C ASP A 117 -14.08 -1.42 -23.84
N ASN A 118 -13.58 -2.36 -23.04
CA ASN A 118 -14.16 -3.69 -22.92
C ASN A 118 -15.15 -3.82 -21.76
N GLY A 119 -15.51 -2.72 -21.07
CA GLY A 119 -16.54 -2.70 -20.03
C GLY A 119 -16.14 -3.39 -18.73
N TYR A 120 -14.84 -3.44 -18.40
CA TYR A 120 -14.39 -3.98 -17.11
C TYR A 120 -14.77 -3.06 -15.95
N THR A 121 -15.12 -3.67 -14.83
CA THR A 121 -15.37 -3.02 -13.54
C THR A 121 -14.23 -3.31 -12.59
N THR A 122 -13.54 -2.28 -12.08
CA THR A 122 -12.54 -2.48 -11.03
C THR A 122 -13.25 -2.65 -9.68
N LEU A 123 -12.96 -3.76 -8.99
CA LEU A 123 -13.48 -4.05 -7.65
C LEU A 123 -12.52 -3.52 -6.56
N THR A 124 -13.08 -3.16 -5.41
CA THR A 124 -12.32 -3.01 -4.17
C THR A 124 -12.01 -4.38 -3.56
N LEU A 125 -11.07 -4.44 -2.61
CA LEU A 125 -10.81 -5.68 -1.88
C LEU A 125 -12.00 -6.11 -1.01
N ASP A 126 -12.76 -5.19 -0.46
CA ASP A 126 -14.00 -5.49 0.26
C ASP A 126 -15.05 -6.15 -0.65
N GLU A 127 -15.17 -5.69 -1.88
CA GLU A 127 -16.09 -6.29 -2.88
C GLU A 127 -15.60 -7.68 -3.29
N LEU A 128 -14.29 -7.87 -3.47
CA LEU A 128 -13.70 -9.19 -3.72
C LEU A 128 -13.91 -10.14 -2.53
N TYR A 129 -13.66 -9.66 -1.29
CA TYR A 129 -13.89 -10.45 -0.08
C TYR A 129 -15.34 -10.91 0.02
N ASN A 130 -16.28 -9.98 -0.18
CA ASN A 130 -17.71 -10.29 -0.13
C ASN A 130 -18.14 -11.24 -1.26
N PHE A 131 -17.56 -11.12 -2.45
CA PHE A 131 -17.76 -12.08 -3.54
C PHE A 131 -17.30 -13.49 -3.14
N LEU A 132 -16.05 -13.62 -2.64
CA LEU A 132 -15.47 -14.92 -2.33
C LEU A 132 -16.11 -15.60 -1.12
N LYS A 133 -16.43 -14.84 -0.06
CA LYS A 133 -16.88 -15.38 1.24
C LYS A 133 -18.37 -15.36 1.45
N ASN A 134 -19.07 -14.37 0.88
CA ASN A 134 -20.48 -14.11 1.16
C ASN A 134 -21.35 -14.25 -0.11
N ASP A 135 -20.78 -14.73 -1.21
CA ASP A 135 -21.44 -14.91 -2.52
C ASP A 135 -22.19 -13.65 -3.00
N LYS A 136 -21.64 -12.46 -2.71
CA LYS A 136 -22.21 -11.21 -3.25
C LYS A 136 -21.83 -11.09 -4.72
N PRO A 137 -22.81 -11.01 -5.62
CA PRO A 137 -22.54 -11.02 -7.05
C PRO A 137 -21.80 -9.75 -7.50
N VAL A 138 -20.95 -9.92 -8.52
CA VAL A 138 -20.20 -8.84 -9.17
C VAL A 138 -20.39 -8.89 -10.68
N PRO A 139 -20.12 -7.80 -11.43
CA PRO A 139 -20.18 -7.84 -12.90
C PRO A 139 -19.26 -8.94 -13.47
N GLN A 140 -19.70 -9.59 -14.53
CA GLN A 140 -18.94 -10.67 -15.19
C GLN A 140 -17.55 -10.23 -15.60
N LYS A 141 -17.39 -9.01 -16.10
CA LYS A 141 -16.08 -8.41 -16.43
C LYS A 141 -15.58 -7.60 -15.23
N SER A 142 -15.22 -8.30 -14.16
CA SER A 142 -14.61 -7.71 -12.97
C SER A 142 -13.11 -7.98 -12.91
N VAL A 143 -12.36 -7.02 -12.34
CA VAL A 143 -10.92 -7.09 -12.14
C VAL A 143 -10.55 -6.33 -10.87
N VAL A 144 -9.52 -6.76 -10.15
CA VAL A 144 -8.93 -6.00 -9.05
C VAL A 144 -7.56 -5.48 -9.50
N LEU A 145 -7.26 -4.22 -9.23
CA LEU A 145 -5.96 -3.61 -9.49
C LEU A 145 -5.21 -3.44 -8.18
N THR A 146 -4.03 -4.06 -8.05
CA THR A 146 -3.18 -3.94 -6.86
C THR A 146 -1.79 -3.44 -7.24
N PHE A 147 -1.19 -2.63 -6.36
CA PHE A 147 0.14 -2.04 -6.53
C PHE A 147 0.94 -2.34 -5.27
N ASP A 148 2.03 -3.10 -5.40
CA ASP A 148 2.88 -3.45 -4.28
C ASP A 148 3.94 -2.37 -4.02
N ASP A 149 4.52 -2.37 -2.82
CA ASP A 149 5.62 -1.54 -2.32
C ASP A 149 5.27 -0.07 -2.01
N ALA A 150 4.23 0.50 -2.61
CA ALA A 150 3.87 1.91 -2.45
C ALA A 150 4.96 2.88 -2.93
N TYR A 151 5.52 2.65 -4.13
CA TYR A 151 6.45 3.58 -4.77
C TYR A 151 5.80 4.96 -5.01
N GLU A 152 6.60 6.03 -4.96
CA GLU A 152 6.11 7.40 -5.18
C GLU A 152 5.43 7.57 -6.55
N ASP A 153 5.87 6.82 -7.56
CA ASP A 153 5.28 6.83 -8.91
C ASP A 153 3.84 6.28 -8.96
N ASN A 154 3.41 5.54 -7.96
CA ASN A 154 2.00 5.17 -7.85
C ASN A 154 1.11 6.40 -7.61
N TYR A 155 1.60 7.44 -6.91
CA TYR A 155 0.89 8.70 -6.75
C TYR A 155 1.05 9.63 -7.96
N THR A 156 2.27 9.76 -8.49
CA THR A 156 2.55 10.73 -9.54
C THR A 156 2.08 10.28 -10.93
N ASN A 157 2.01 8.98 -11.18
CA ASN A 157 1.70 8.41 -12.50
C ASN A 157 0.46 7.50 -12.50
N ALA A 158 0.40 6.46 -11.64
CA ALA A 158 -0.72 5.52 -11.66
C ALA A 158 -2.04 6.16 -11.22
N TYR A 159 -2.04 6.87 -10.10
CA TYR A 159 -3.25 7.46 -9.52
C TYR A 159 -3.97 8.47 -10.43
N PRO A 160 -3.30 9.42 -11.10
CA PRO A 160 -3.95 10.31 -12.07
C PRO A 160 -4.60 9.55 -13.24
N ILE A 161 -3.92 8.51 -13.75
CA ILE A 161 -4.47 7.66 -14.82
C ILE A 161 -5.72 6.92 -14.32
N LEU A 162 -5.68 6.29 -13.15
CA LEU A 162 -6.85 5.62 -12.57
C LEU A 162 -8.04 6.58 -12.40
N LYS A 163 -7.79 7.81 -11.94
CA LYS A 163 -8.83 8.85 -11.83
C LYS A 163 -9.44 9.22 -13.19
N GLU A 164 -8.62 9.35 -14.24
CA GLU A 164 -9.08 9.65 -15.60
C GLU A 164 -10.09 8.60 -16.09
N PHE A 165 -9.85 7.32 -15.80
CA PHE A 165 -10.73 6.21 -16.20
C PHE A 165 -11.88 5.93 -15.22
N GLY A 166 -11.87 6.56 -14.04
CA GLY A 166 -12.84 6.29 -12.96
C GLY A 166 -12.63 4.92 -12.32
N PHE A 167 -11.42 4.41 -12.35
CA PHE A 167 -11.03 3.12 -11.79
C PHE A 167 -10.55 3.24 -10.35
N ARG A 168 -10.70 2.14 -9.61
CA ARG A 168 -10.19 1.98 -8.24
C ARG A 168 -9.04 1.00 -8.23
N GLY A 169 -8.13 1.16 -7.27
CA GLY A 169 -7.04 0.25 -7.04
C GLY A 169 -6.67 0.20 -5.56
N THR A 170 -5.85 -0.78 -5.21
CA THR A 170 -5.31 -0.98 -3.86
C THR A 170 -3.80 -0.80 -3.87
N ILE A 171 -3.27 -0.05 -2.91
CA ILE A 171 -1.83 0.06 -2.66
C ILE A 171 -1.47 -0.79 -1.44
N PHE A 172 -0.57 -1.75 -1.59
CA PHE A 172 0.02 -2.50 -0.50
C PHE A 172 1.31 -1.82 -0.03
N VAL A 173 1.30 -1.29 1.20
CA VAL A 173 2.29 -0.35 1.71
C VAL A 173 3.36 -1.02 2.55
N ILE A 174 4.63 -0.85 2.18
CA ILE A 174 5.80 -1.08 3.05
C ILE A 174 5.85 0.06 4.05
N THR A 175 5.34 -0.13 5.27
CA THR A 175 5.13 0.99 6.20
C THR A 175 6.41 1.63 6.70
N GLY A 176 7.51 0.89 6.80
CA GLY A 176 8.84 1.43 7.10
C GLY A 176 9.46 2.25 5.96
N GLY A 177 8.87 2.21 4.76
CA GLY A 177 9.22 3.06 3.62
C GLY A 177 8.49 4.40 3.60
N THR A 178 7.33 4.50 4.28
CA THR A 178 6.49 5.71 4.30
C THR A 178 7.31 6.95 4.72
N ASP A 179 7.08 8.07 4.04
CA ASP A 179 7.79 9.34 4.22
C ASP A 179 9.28 9.35 3.82
N LYS A 180 9.79 8.29 3.19
CA LYS A 180 11.10 8.31 2.50
C LYS A 180 10.94 8.97 1.13
N ILE A 181 11.00 10.30 1.11
CA ILE A 181 10.73 11.16 -0.06
C ILE A 181 11.58 10.72 -1.25
N GLY A 182 10.97 10.68 -2.44
CA GLY A 182 11.62 10.31 -3.71
C GLY A 182 11.73 8.81 -3.95
N ALA A 183 11.26 7.97 -3.02
CA ALA A 183 11.24 6.51 -3.19
C ALA A 183 9.85 5.92 -2.94
N TYR A 184 9.21 6.30 -1.84
CA TYR A 184 7.94 5.77 -1.38
C TYR A 184 6.91 6.87 -1.14
N LEU A 185 5.64 6.49 -1.09
CA LEU A 185 4.53 7.39 -0.77
C LEU A 185 4.71 8.02 0.61
N THR A 186 4.36 9.30 0.70
CA THR A 186 4.28 10.01 1.97
C THR A 186 2.96 9.74 2.68
N SER A 187 2.93 9.95 4.01
CA SER A 187 1.72 9.89 4.81
C SER A 187 0.60 10.81 4.28
N ALA A 188 0.95 11.97 3.71
CA ALA A 188 0.00 12.90 3.11
C ALA A 188 -0.61 12.33 1.82
N GLN A 189 0.22 11.74 0.94
CA GLN A 189 -0.22 11.10 -0.31
C GLN A 189 -1.11 9.88 -0.03
N LEU A 190 -0.76 9.03 0.94
CA LEU A 190 -1.58 7.89 1.36
C LEU A 190 -2.97 8.34 1.84
N LYS A 191 -3.05 9.40 2.66
CA LYS A 191 -4.34 9.97 3.12
C LYS A 191 -5.16 10.53 1.97
N GLU A 192 -4.53 11.25 1.04
CA GLU A 192 -5.20 11.80 -0.12
C GLU A 192 -5.77 10.69 -1.01
N MET A 193 -4.95 9.68 -1.33
CA MET A 193 -5.38 8.56 -2.17
C MET A 193 -6.54 7.80 -1.53
N ASP A 194 -6.47 7.51 -0.23
CA ASP A 194 -7.53 6.83 0.52
C ASP A 194 -8.84 7.63 0.52
N ALA A 195 -8.77 8.94 0.79
CA ALA A 195 -9.93 9.84 0.76
C ALA A 195 -10.59 9.95 -0.63
N ASN A 196 -9.86 9.64 -1.69
CA ASN A 196 -10.31 9.70 -3.08
C ASN A 196 -10.57 8.32 -3.73
N GLY A 197 -10.68 7.25 -2.92
CA GLY A 197 -11.20 5.96 -3.37
C GLY A 197 -10.16 4.93 -3.77
N MET A 198 -8.87 5.23 -3.58
CA MET A 198 -7.86 4.18 -3.54
C MET A 198 -7.93 3.46 -2.19
N ASP A 199 -7.72 2.15 -2.19
CA ASP A 199 -7.64 1.40 -0.95
C ASP A 199 -6.17 1.25 -0.52
N ILE A 200 -5.88 1.54 0.76
CA ILE A 200 -4.53 1.47 1.30
C ILE A 200 -4.48 0.31 2.30
N GLN A 201 -3.62 -0.67 2.00
CA GLN A 201 -3.50 -1.92 2.72
C GLN A 201 -2.02 -2.26 3.02
N SER A 202 -1.76 -3.35 3.72
CA SER A 202 -0.44 -3.68 4.28
C SER A 202 0.46 -4.46 3.33
N HIS A 203 1.79 -4.17 3.39
CA HIS A 203 2.87 -4.98 2.79
C HIS A 203 4.04 -5.18 3.77
N THR A 204 3.72 -5.46 5.05
CA THR A 204 4.65 -5.56 6.20
C THR A 204 5.34 -4.23 6.54
N VAL A 205 6.29 -4.26 7.49
CA VAL A 205 7.03 -3.06 7.89
C VAL A 205 8.18 -2.78 6.93
N ASN A 206 9.05 -3.77 6.64
CA ASN A 206 10.27 -3.56 5.87
C ASN A 206 10.40 -4.54 4.68
N HIS A 207 9.26 -5.02 4.15
CA HIS A 207 9.25 -6.00 3.06
C HIS A 207 9.99 -7.29 3.43
N GLU A 208 9.76 -7.80 4.66
CA GLU A 208 10.42 -9.01 5.13
C GLU A 208 9.91 -10.26 4.41
N ASP A 209 10.81 -11.13 3.99
CA ASP A 209 10.48 -12.48 3.50
C ASP A 209 9.95 -13.34 4.66
N LEU A 210 8.62 -13.46 4.80
CA LEU A 210 7.97 -14.08 5.96
C LEU A 210 8.40 -15.53 6.19
N ASN A 211 8.78 -16.27 5.14
CA ASN A 211 9.25 -17.65 5.26
C ASN A 211 10.58 -17.79 6.02
N THR A 212 11.31 -16.69 6.22
CA THR A 212 12.57 -16.68 6.98
C THR A 212 12.38 -16.32 8.46
N LEU A 213 11.16 -15.95 8.86
CA LEU A 213 10.85 -15.43 10.18
C LEU A 213 10.15 -16.48 11.06
N SER A 214 10.41 -16.43 12.38
CA SER A 214 9.62 -17.18 13.36
C SER A 214 8.18 -16.65 13.44
N LEU A 215 7.27 -17.42 14.05
CA LEU A 215 5.89 -17.00 14.28
C LEU A 215 5.79 -15.63 14.96
N GLU A 216 6.57 -15.41 16.01
CA GLU A 216 6.57 -14.17 16.81
C GLU A 216 7.03 -12.98 15.95
N LYS A 217 8.06 -13.15 15.12
CA LYS A 217 8.55 -12.10 14.23
C LYS A 217 7.59 -11.79 13.11
N GLN A 218 6.91 -12.81 12.57
CA GLN A 218 5.82 -12.57 11.61
C GLN A 218 4.68 -11.80 12.26
N GLN A 219 4.21 -12.20 13.45
CA GLN A 219 3.17 -11.48 14.19
C GLN A 219 3.56 -10.03 14.48
N GLU A 220 4.81 -9.78 14.85
CA GLU A 220 5.33 -8.45 15.13
C GLU A 220 5.21 -7.54 13.89
N THR A 221 5.81 -7.92 12.75
CA THR A 221 5.81 -7.07 11.54
C THR A 221 4.40 -6.89 10.98
N LEU A 222 3.57 -7.95 10.98
CA LEU A 222 2.20 -7.92 10.51
C LEU A 222 1.32 -6.98 11.35
N ALA A 223 1.42 -7.08 12.69
CA ALA A 223 0.64 -6.23 13.60
C ALA A 223 1.11 -4.77 13.55
N GLN A 224 2.42 -4.51 13.52
CA GLN A 224 2.97 -3.15 13.47
C GLN A 224 2.55 -2.43 12.19
N SER A 225 2.65 -3.10 11.03
CA SER A 225 2.24 -2.53 9.75
C SER A 225 0.74 -2.19 9.73
N LYS A 226 -0.12 -3.11 10.19
CA LYS A 226 -1.56 -2.88 10.32
C LYS A 226 -1.87 -1.68 11.22
N GLN A 227 -1.31 -1.65 12.43
CA GLN A 227 -1.54 -0.59 13.41
C GLN A 227 -1.07 0.79 12.91
N PHE A 228 0.07 0.85 12.21
CA PHE A 228 0.56 2.09 11.60
C PHE A 228 -0.46 2.66 10.61
N LEU A 229 -0.94 1.84 9.67
CA LEU A 229 -1.89 2.28 8.64
C LEU A 229 -3.27 2.60 9.23
N GLU A 230 -3.76 1.80 10.18
CA GLU A 230 -5.04 2.07 10.85
C GLU A 230 -5.02 3.40 11.61
N LYS A 231 -3.92 3.69 12.31
CA LYS A 231 -3.72 4.97 12.98
C LYS A 231 -3.60 6.13 11.99
N LEU A 232 -2.85 5.93 10.90
CA LEU A 232 -2.64 6.97 9.88
C LEU A 232 -3.93 7.37 9.19
N LEU A 233 -4.76 6.38 8.83
CA LEU A 233 -5.93 6.53 7.96
C LEU A 233 -7.27 6.58 8.71
N ASN A 234 -7.25 6.28 10.02
CA ASN A 234 -8.45 6.15 10.85
C ASN A 234 -9.50 5.19 10.26
N LYS A 235 -9.04 4.07 9.71
CA LYS A 235 -9.87 2.99 9.16
C LYS A 235 -9.30 1.62 9.52
N LYS A 236 -10.04 0.54 9.23
CA LYS A 236 -9.51 -0.83 9.31
C LYS A 236 -8.60 -1.15 8.13
N VAL A 237 -7.57 -1.94 8.37
CA VAL A 237 -6.63 -2.46 7.38
C VAL A 237 -6.67 -3.99 7.45
N ASP A 238 -7.59 -4.60 6.73
CA ASP A 238 -7.96 -6.00 6.89
C ASP A 238 -7.26 -6.94 5.89
N TYR A 239 -6.47 -6.37 4.96
CA TYR A 239 -5.85 -7.12 3.86
C TYR A 239 -4.35 -6.89 3.78
N ILE A 240 -3.63 -7.90 3.25
CA ILE A 240 -2.18 -7.86 3.09
C ILE A 240 -1.73 -8.58 1.82
N ALA A 241 -0.70 -8.08 1.13
CA ALA A 241 0.11 -8.88 0.23
C ALA A 241 1.39 -9.31 0.96
N TYR A 242 1.76 -10.59 0.83
CA TYR A 242 3.00 -11.08 1.42
C TYR A 242 4.20 -10.70 0.55
N PRO A 243 5.25 -10.05 1.12
CA PRO A 243 6.44 -9.66 0.38
C PRO A 243 7.05 -10.84 -0.41
N SER A 244 7.37 -10.59 -1.68
CA SER A 244 7.90 -11.61 -2.59
C SER A 244 7.03 -12.88 -2.69
N GLY A 245 5.78 -12.83 -2.22
CA GLY A 245 4.89 -13.99 -2.07
C GLY A 245 5.42 -15.06 -1.11
N LYS A 246 6.39 -14.74 -0.26
CA LYS A 246 7.06 -15.68 0.64
C LYS A 246 6.26 -15.94 1.91
N TYR A 247 6.03 -17.21 2.24
CA TYR A 247 5.33 -17.65 3.44
C TYR A 247 5.83 -19.03 3.90
N ASN A 248 5.51 -19.41 5.12
CA ASN A 248 5.75 -20.73 5.71
C ASN A 248 4.52 -21.17 6.54
N ASP A 249 4.64 -22.32 7.23
CA ASP A 249 3.55 -22.91 8.01
C ASP A 249 3.01 -22.01 9.13
N PHE A 250 3.78 -21.01 9.58
CA PHE A 250 3.36 -20.08 10.63
C PHE A 250 2.58 -18.88 10.07
N THR A 251 2.68 -18.59 8.78
CA THR A 251 2.19 -17.34 8.19
C THR A 251 0.67 -17.21 8.29
N GLU A 252 -0.07 -18.29 8.11
CA GLU A 252 -1.53 -18.26 8.23
C GLU A 252 -1.96 -17.88 9.65
N GLN A 253 -1.33 -18.51 10.66
CA GLN A 253 -1.61 -18.18 12.06
C GLN A 253 -1.20 -16.75 12.42
N ALA A 254 -0.03 -16.30 11.94
CA ALA A 254 0.46 -14.94 12.16
C ALA A 254 -0.49 -13.90 11.57
N ALA A 255 -0.97 -14.11 10.34
CA ALA A 255 -1.93 -13.21 9.68
C ALA A 255 -3.27 -13.16 10.42
N LYS A 256 -3.82 -14.32 10.84
CA LYS A 256 -5.05 -14.40 11.65
C LYS A 256 -4.88 -13.68 12.99
N ASN A 257 -3.77 -13.90 13.70
CA ASN A 257 -3.50 -13.28 14.99
C ASN A 257 -3.32 -11.75 14.87
N ALA A 258 -2.77 -11.26 13.76
CA ALA A 258 -2.70 -9.83 13.46
C ALA A 258 -4.07 -9.25 13.02
N GLY A 259 -5.08 -10.09 12.76
CA GLY A 259 -6.43 -9.68 12.39
C GLY A 259 -6.59 -9.37 10.90
N TYR A 260 -5.77 -9.95 10.02
CA TYR A 260 -6.03 -9.93 8.58
C TYR A 260 -7.07 -10.98 8.20
N THR A 261 -7.95 -10.63 7.28
CA THR A 261 -9.08 -11.48 6.84
C THR A 261 -8.89 -12.02 5.42
N MET A 262 -8.02 -11.39 4.62
CA MET A 262 -7.66 -11.84 3.28
C MET A 262 -6.20 -11.47 3.00
N ALA A 263 -5.48 -12.36 2.30
CA ALA A 263 -4.08 -12.12 1.95
C ALA A 263 -3.74 -12.67 0.56
N PHE A 264 -2.71 -12.08 -0.04
CA PHE A 264 -2.30 -12.36 -1.41
C PHE A 264 -0.85 -12.84 -1.46
N THR A 265 -0.61 -13.82 -2.34
CA THR A 265 0.71 -14.29 -2.75
C THR A 265 1.08 -13.71 -4.12
N ILE A 266 2.20 -14.21 -4.70
CA ILE A 266 2.56 -13.98 -6.11
C ILE A 266 2.27 -15.21 -6.98
N ASN A 267 1.64 -16.25 -6.43
CA ASN A 267 1.28 -17.44 -7.20
C ASN A 267 0.38 -17.05 -8.36
N SER A 268 0.68 -17.58 -9.54
CA SER A 268 -0.08 -17.29 -10.76
C SER A 268 -1.48 -17.89 -10.70
N GLY A 269 -2.44 -17.15 -11.22
CA GLY A 269 -3.85 -17.56 -11.30
C GLY A 269 -4.81 -16.47 -10.86
N TRP A 270 -6.10 -16.74 -10.97
CA TRP A 270 -7.15 -15.85 -10.51
C TRP A 270 -7.59 -16.20 -9.08
N ALA A 271 -8.04 -15.21 -8.34
CA ALA A 271 -8.60 -15.42 -7.01
C ALA A 271 -9.94 -16.19 -7.10
N ASN A 272 -10.11 -17.21 -6.28
CA ASN A 272 -11.29 -18.05 -6.23
C ASN A 272 -11.62 -18.48 -4.79
N LYS A 273 -12.84 -18.96 -4.56
CA LYS A 273 -13.34 -19.37 -3.24
C LYS A 273 -12.70 -20.66 -2.69
N ASP A 274 -12.14 -21.49 -3.58
CA ASP A 274 -11.58 -22.80 -3.22
C ASP A 274 -10.14 -22.68 -2.75
N THR A 275 -9.47 -21.56 -3.01
CA THR A 275 -8.16 -21.21 -2.44
C THR A 275 -8.33 -20.67 -1.02
N ASN A 276 -7.41 -21.03 -0.11
CA ASN A 276 -7.39 -20.42 1.21
C ASN A 276 -7.29 -18.89 1.08
N ILE A 277 -8.25 -18.19 1.68
CA ILE A 277 -8.41 -16.75 1.54
C ILE A 277 -7.19 -15.95 2.02
N LEU A 278 -6.32 -16.57 2.82
CA LEU A 278 -5.06 -15.98 3.27
C LEU A 278 -3.86 -16.31 2.34
N PHE A 279 -4.11 -16.95 1.16
CA PHE A 279 -3.08 -17.28 0.17
C PHE A 279 -3.60 -17.14 -1.26
N LEU A 280 -4.36 -16.10 -1.55
CA LEU A 280 -4.95 -15.89 -2.87
C LEU A 280 -3.89 -15.66 -3.93
N ASN A 281 -4.14 -16.20 -5.12
CA ASN A 281 -3.32 -16.02 -6.31
C ASN A 281 -3.52 -14.63 -6.89
N ARG A 282 -2.52 -14.16 -7.65
CA ARG A 282 -2.59 -12.91 -8.41
C ARG A 282 -2.07 -13.09 -9.84
N VAL A 283 -2.42 -12.15 -10.67
CA VAL A 283 -1.95 -12.03 -12.06
C VAL A 283 -0.80 -11.04 -12.11
N PHE A 284 0.42 -11.51 -12.26
CA PHE A 284 1.58 -10.63 -12.43
C PHE A 284 1.51 -9.89 -13.76
N VAL A 285 1.54 -8.54 -13.72
CA VAL A 285 1.64 -7.70 -14.91
C VAL A 285 3.10 -7.47 -15.23
N ASN A 286 3.62 -8.23 -16.18
CA ASN A 286 5.02 -8.17 -16.58
C ASN A 286 5.26 -7.05 -17.59
N ALA A 287 6.03 -6.03 -17.22
CA ALA A 287 6.36 -4.88 -18.06
C ALA A 287 7.19 -5.22 -19.33
N LEU A 288 7.75 -6.43 -19.41
CA LEU A 288 8.48 -6.90 -20.60
C LEU A 288 7.56 -7.54 -21.64
N LYS A 289 6.27 -7.65 -21.33
CA LYS A 289 5.27 -8.28 -22.21
C LYS A 289 4.30 -7.23 -22.74
N GLY A 290 3.81 -7.48 -23.96
CA GLY A 290 2.90 -6.56 -24.63
C GLY A 290 1.44 -6.70 -24.15
N ILE A 291 0.60 -5.87 -24.76
CA ILE A 291 -0.84 -5.80 -24.46
C ILE A 291 -1.57 -7.15 -24.70
N ASP A 292 -1.09 -7.97 -25.62
CA ASP A 292 -1.75 -9.25 -25.93
C ASP A 292 -1.64 -10.25 -24.75
N GLN A 293 -0.49 -10.31 -24.06
CA GLN A 293 -0.38 -11.11 -22.85
C GLN A 293 -1.28 -10.57 -21.71
N PHE A 294 -1.41 -9.24 -21.60
CA PHE A 294 -2.34 -8.62 -20.66
C PHE A 294 -3.78 -9.05 -20.93
N LYS A 295 -4.22 -9.04 -22.20
CA LYS A 295 -5.56 -9.49 -22.62
C LYS A 295 -5.78 -10.98 -22.31
N GLU A 296 -4.81 -11.82 -22.63
CA GLU A 296 -4.87 -13.27 -22.34
C GLU A 296 -5.09 -13.52 -20.84
N ARG A 297 -4.31 -12.88 -19.97
CA ARG A 297 -4.39 -13.05 -18.52
C ARG A 297 -5.67 -12.52 -17.89
N LEU A 298 -6.41 -11.66 -18.61
CA LEU A 298 -7.74 -11.16 -18.21
C LEU A 298 -8.89 -12.04 -18.71
N THR A 299 -8.64 -12.93 -19.66
CA THR A 299 -9.70 -13.75 -20.29
C THR A 299 -9.61 -15.22 -19.93
N SER A 300 -8.48 -15.67 -19.40
CA SER A 300 -8.27 -17.06 -18.98
C SER A 300 -7.57 -17.14 -17.63
N PRO A 301 -8.04 -17.94 -16.66
CA PRO A 301 -7.34 -18.18 -15.42
C PRO A 301 -6.12 -19.11 -15.59
N ASN A 302 -6.06 -19.86 -16.69
CA ASN A 302 -5.02 -20.81 -17.04
C ASN A 302 -4.12 -20.22 -18.14
N TYR A 303 -3.42 -19.13 -17.82
CA TYR A 303 -2.45 -18.51 -18.72
C TYR A 303 -1.02 -19.00 -18.41
N GLU A 304 -0.11 -18.95 -19.39
CA GLU A 304 1.31 -19.28 -19.26
C GLU A 304 2.19 -18.05 -18.96
#